data_5fd18e0a2bc527aa627026826c5ff95f
#
_entry.id   5fd18e0a2bc527aa627026826c5ff95f
#
_cell.length_a   1.000
_cell.length_b   1.000
_cell.length_c   1.000
_cell.angle_alpha   90.00
_cell.angle_beta   90.00
_cell.angle_gamma   90.00
#
_symmetry.space_group_name_H-M   'P 1'
#
loop_
_entity.id
_entity.type
_entity.pdbx_description
1 polymer ?
#
loop_
_entity_poly.entity_id
_entity_poly.type
_entity_poly.pdbx_seq_one_letter_code
_entity_poly.pdbx_strand_id
1 'polypeptide(L)'
;MADDRPRPMEVLREARAQLAELTGMTAESVSSFEQTEDGWSLEVEVLELERVPDTMSLMASYQVELDPEGQLTGYRRVRRYERGRADSHRPGGR
;
A
#
# COMPACT_ATOMS: atom_id res chain seq x y z
N MET A 1 18.77 -21.36 -14.99
CA MET A 1 18.06 -21.38 -14.55
C MET A 1 17.20 -20.45 -14.45
N ALA A 2 16.32 -20.53 -14.57
CA ALA A 2 15.46 -19.44 -14.52
C ALA A 2 15.43 -18.82 -13.17
N ASP A 3 15.18 -17.57 -13.17
CA ASP A 3 14.99 -16.85 -11.96
C ASP A 3 13.60 -17.15 -11.46
N ASP A 4 13.53 -17.77 -10.29
CA ASP A 4 12.24 -18.17 -9.74
C ASP A 4 11.54 -17.04 -9.02
N ARG A 5 12.19 -15.90 -8.86
CA ARG A 5 11.58 -14.80 -8.14
C ARG A 5 10.49 -14.15 -8.99
N PRO A 6 9.41 -13.72 -8.35
CA PRO A 6 8.34 -13.08 -9.10
C PRO A 6 8.78 -11.74 -9.64
N ARG A 7 8.11 -11.31 -10.68
CA ARG A 7 8.37 -10.00 -11.25
C ARG A 7 7.79 -8.91 -10.35
N PRO A 8 8.40 -7.72 -10.37
CA PRO A 8 7.91 -6.62 -9.52
C PRO A 8 6.43 -6.33 -9.67
N MET A 9 5.92 -6.33 -10.90
CA MET A 9 4.50 -6.06 -11.08
C MET A 9 3.61 -7.14 -10.50
N GLU A 10 4.07 -8.38 -10.55
CA GLU A 10 3.34 -9.48 -9.95
C GLU A 10 3.32 -9.35 -8.43
N VAL A 11 4.48 -8.98 -7.87
CA VAL A 11 4.60 -8.77 -6.43
C VAL A 11 3.65 -7.67 -5.98
N LEU A 12 3.63 -6.57 -6.72
CA LEU A 12 2.78 -5.43 -6.39
C LEU A 12 1.32 -5.81 -6.41
N ARG A 13 0.90 -6.49 -7.46
CA ARG A 13 -0.50 -6.88 -7.60
C ARG A 13 -0.92 -7.83 -6.50
N GLU A 14 -0.08 -8.81 -6.22
CA GLU A 14 -0.40 -9.80 -5.22
C GLU A 14 -0.44 -9.17 -3.82
N ALA A 15 0.49 -8.25 -3.55
CA ALA A 15 0.52 -7.59 -2.26
C ALA A 15 -0.74 -6.78 -2.01
N ARG A 16 -1.20 -6.06 -3.04
CA ARG A 16 -2.43 -5.29 -2.91
C ARG A 16 -3.63 -6.19 -2.65
N ALA A 17 -3.68 -7.31 -3.36
CA ALA A 17 -4.78 -8.25 -3.20
C ALA A 17 -4.79 -8.86 -1.80
N GLN A 18 -3.62 -9.26 -1.31
CA GLN A 18 -3.53 -9.87 0.00
C GLN A 18 -3.88 -8.88 1.10
N LEU A 19 -3.39 -7.65 0.97
CA LEU A 19 -3.70 -6.64 1.98
C LEU A 19 -5.18 -6.35 2.03
N ALA A 20 -5.82 -6.22 0.86
CA ALA A 20 -7.25 -5.97 0.80
C ALA A 20 -8.02 -7.12 1.45
N GLU A 21 -7.58 -8.34 1.19
CA GLU A 21 -8.22 -9.51 1.76
C GLU A 21 -8.12 -9.51 3.29
N LEU A 22 -6.92 -9.19 3.80
CA LEU A 22 -6.67 -9.24 5.23
C LEU A 22 -7.35 -8.11 5.99
N THR A 23 -7.40 -6.92 5.40
CA THR A 23 -7.95 -5.76 6.08
C THR A 23 -9.42 -5.52 5.78
N GLY A 24 -9.91 -6.07 4.67
CA GLY A 24 -11.27 -5.80 4.22
C GLY A 24 -11.42 -4.41 3.61
N MET A 25 -10.30 -3.74 3.35
CA MET A 25 -10.34 -2.39 2.80
C MET A 25 -9.84 -2.40 1.36
N THR A 26 -10.23 -1.36 0.61
CA THR A 26 -9.84 -1.24 -0.79
C THR A 26 -8.47 -0.61 -0.90
N ALA A 27 -7.52 -1.31 -1.51
CA ALA A 27 -6.19 -0.77 -1.76
C ALA A 27 -6.26 0.07 -3.02
N GLU A 28 -6.01 1.37 -2.89
CA GLU A 28 -6.17 2.30 -4.00
C GLU A 28 -4.87 2.54 -4.76
N SER A 29 -3.77 2.68 -4.04
CA SER A 29 -2.51 2.99 -4.70
C SER A 29 -1.35 2.52 -3.85
N VAL A 30 -0.19 2.44 -4.48
CA VAL A 30 1.04 2.10 -3.79
C VAL A 30 1.92 3.34 -3.85
N SER A 31 2.25 3.88 -2.69
CA SER A 31 3.03 5.11 -2.62
C SER A 31 4.53 4.85 -2.50
N SER A 32 4.91 3.62 -2.19
CA SER A 32 6.31 3.26 -2.04
C SER A 32 6.47 1.78 -2.33
N PHE A 33 7.53 1.41 -3.03
CA PHE A 33 7.75 0.02 -3.42
C PHE A 33 9.23 -0.16 -3.66
N GLU A 34 9.85 -1.05 -2.89
CA GLU A 34 11.26 -1.31 -3.08
C GLU A 34 11.62 -2.73 -2.69
N GLN A 35 12.67 -3.23 -3.32
CA GLN A 35 13.19 -4.53 -2.99
C GLN A 35 14.24 -4.37 -1.90
N THR A 36 14.16 -5.25 -0.90
CA THR A 36 15.10 -5.22 0.21
C THR A 36 15.89 -6.51 0.23
N GLU A 37 16.85 -6.60 1.14
CA GLU A 37 17.62 -7.82 1.28
C GLU A 37 16.76 -9.00 1.69
N ASP A 38 15.71 -8.73 2.43
CA ASP A 38 14.86 -9.79 2.98
C ASP A 38 13.59 -10.01 2.17
N GLY A 39 13.42 -9.27 1.08
CA GLY A 39 12.22 -9.41 0.26
C GLY A 39 11.82 -8.09 -0.34
N TRP A 40 10.61 -7.64 0.00
CA TRP A 40 10.05 -6.42 -0.57
C TRP A 40 9.38 -5.61 0.51
N SER A 41 9.38 -4.30 0.34
CA SER A 41 8.74 -3.39 1.28
C SER A 41 7.87 -2.41 0.49
N LEU A 42 6.61 -2.27 0.90
CA LEU A 42 5.67 -1.40 0.20
C LEU A 42 4.94 -0.52 1.19
N GLU A 43 4.50 0.61 0.69
CA GLU A 43 3.52 1.42 1.42
C GLU A 43 2.30 1.53 0.55
N VAL A 44 1.16 1.08 1.06
CA VAL A 44 -0.08 0.98 0.29
C VAL A 44 -1.12 1.90 0.90
N GLU A 45 -1.77 2.70 0.06
CA GLU A 45 -2.82 3.59 0.50
C GLU A 45 -4.16 2.90 0.33
N VAL A 46 -4.93 2.83 1.40
CA VAL A 46 -6.23 2.15 1.37
C VAL A 46 -7.33 3.10 1.77
N LEU A 47 -8.54 2.82 1.27
CA LEU A 47 -9.73 3.56 1.67
C LEU A 47 -10.30 2.88 2.92
N GLU A 48 -10.22 3.57 4.04
CA GLU A 48 -10.65 3.01 5.31
C GLU A 48 -12.13 3.25 5.58
N LEU A 49 -12.60 4.46 5.27
CA LEU A 49 -13.98 4.81 5.49
C LEU A 49 -14.43 5.83 4.46
N GLU A 50 -15.36 5.42 3.62
CA GLU A 50 -15.87 6.30 2.58
C GLU A 50 -16.87 7.30 3.16
N ARG A 51 -16.73 8.56 2.76
CA ARG A 51 -17.62 9.62 3.24
C ARG A 51 -18.08 10.48 2.07
N VAL A 52 -19.06 11.32 2.33
CA VAL A 52 -19.58 12.28 1.37
C VAL A 52 -19.42 13.66 1.97
N PRO A 53 -18.74 14.57 1.29
CA PRO A 53 -18.04 14.41 0.02
C PRO A 53 -16.81 13.52 0.14
N ASP A 54 -16.36 13.00 -0.98
CA ASP A 54 -15.26 12.05 -1.01
C ASP A 54 -13.97 12.60 -0.39
N THR A 55 -13.78 13.92 -0.47
CA THR A 55 -12.58 14.53 0.12
C THR A 55 -12.51 14.32 1.63
N MET A 56 -13.62 13.97 2.27
CA MET A 56 -13.65 13.69 3.70
C MET A 56 -13.46 12.22 4.01
N SER A 57 -13.33 11.38 3.00
CA SER A 57 -13.11 9.96 3.20
C SER A 57 -11.81 9.73 3.95
N LEU A 58 -11.81 8.72 4.80
CA LEU A 58 -10.61 8.39 5.59
C LEU A 58 -9.76 7.40 4.84
N MET A 59 -8.50 7.74 4.72
CA MET A 59 -7.49 6.91 4.09
C MET A 59 -6.51 6.44 5.15
N ALA A 60 -5.81 5.37 4.86
CA ALA A 60 -4.75 4.89 5.73
C ALA A 60 -3.59 4.42 4.87
N SER A 61 -2.38 4.63 5.38
CA SER A 61 -1.18 4.09 4.77
C SER A 61 -0.76 2.86 5.54
N TYR A 62 -0.54 1.77 4.83
CA TYR A 62 -0.08 0.53 5.42
C TYR A 62 1.31 0.20 4.94
N GLN A 63 2.17 -0.14 5.90
CA GLN A 63 3.50 -0.66 5.58
C GLN A 63 3.36 -2.17 5.42
N VAL A 64 3.80 -2.68 4.27
CA VAL A 64 3.65 -4.10 3.95
C VAL A 64 5.02 -4.69 3.68
N GLU A 65 5.31 -5.83 4.31
CA GLU A 65 6.57 -6.53 4.13
C GLU A 65 6.31 -7.88 3.48
N LEU A 66 7.14 -8.21 2.51
CA LEU A 66 7.01 -9.48 1.79
C LEU A 66 8.34 -10.20 1.82
N ASP A 67 8.29 -11.53 1.72
CA ASP A 67 9.51 -12.30 1.59
C ASP A 67 10.01 -12.26 0.13
N PRO A 68 11.15 -12.88 -0.17
CA PRO A 68 11.70 -12.81 -1.52
C PRO A 68 10.77 -13.37 -2.60
N GLU A 69 9.88 -14.30 -2.23
CA GLU A 69 8.93 -14.86 -3.19
C GLU A 69 7.68 -14.01 -3.35
N GLY A 70 7.61 -12.91 -2.61
CA GLY A 70 6.45 -12.03 -2.71
C GLY A 70 5.30 -12.38 -1.80
N GLN A 71 5.54 -13.28 -0.83
CA GLN A 71 4.51 -13.63 0.14
C GLN A 71 4.50 -12.63 1.27
N LEU A 72 3.32 -12.20 1.67
CA LEU A 72 3.20 -11.23 2.74
C LEU A 72 3.64 -11.80 4.08
N THR A 73 4.57 -11.12 4.73
CA THR A 73 5.08 -11.55 6.03
C THR A 73 4.60 -10.65 7.15
N GLY A 74 4.13 -9.44 6.84
CA GLY A 74 3.61 -8.57 7.87
C GLY A 74 3.07 -7.29 7.29
N TYR A 75 2.21 -6.63 8.05
CA TYR A 75 1.69 -5.34 7.65
C TYR A 75 1.24 -4.59 8.89
N ARG A 76 1.23 -3.26 8.80
CA ARG A 76 0.73 -2.44 9.89
C ARG A 76 0.32 -1.08 9.35
N ARG A 77 -0.67 -0.48 10.01
CA ARG A 77 -1.07 0.87 9.64
C ARG A 77 -0.08 1.85 10.23
N VAL A 78 0.46 2.73 9.38
CA VAL A 78 1.44 3.71 9.83
C VAL A 78 0.89 5.11 9.85
N ARG A 79 -0.22 5.36 9.17
CA ARG A 79 -0.78 6.69 9.10
C ARG A 79 -2.26 6.64 8.71
N ARG A 80 -3.01 7.62 9.16
CA ARG A 80 -4.42 7.78 8.81
C ARG A 80 -4.64 9.26 8.47
N TYR A 81 -5.40 9.52 7.42
CA TYR A 81 -5.60 10.89 6.99
C TYR A 81 -6.87 11.00 6.16
N GLU A 82 -7.38 12.23 6.04
CA GLU A 82 -8.49 12.51 5.14
C GLU A 82 -7.96 12.67 3.73
N ARG A 83 -8.71 12.19 2.74
CA ARG A 83 -8.26 12.22 1.35
C ARG A 83 -7.94 13.65 0.90
N GLY A 84 -8.80 14.60 1.22
CA GLY A 84 -8.57 15.97 0.81
C GLY A 84 -7.31 16.57 1.43
N ARG A 85 -7.00 16.16 2.64
CA ARG A 85 -5.83 16.70 3.32
C ARG A 85 -4.53 16.20 2.71
N ALA A 86 -4.56 15.00 2.18
CA ALA A 86 -3.36 14.46 1.53
C ALA A 86 -2.92 15.37 0.41
N ASP A 87 -3.88 15.87 -0.37
CA ASP A 87 -3.57 16.76 -1.47
C ASP A 87 -3.00 18.08 -0.99
N SER A 88 -3.50 18.60 0.09
CA SER A 88 -3.08 19.92 0.56
C SER A 88 -1.68 19.90 1.17
N HIS A 89 -1.12 18.72 1.37
CA HIS A 89 0.20 18.60 1.97
C HIS A 89 1.29 18.37 0.95
N ARG A 90 0.98 18.45 -0.32
CA ARG A 90 2.00 18.20 -1.33
C ARG A 90 3.07 19.26 -1.29
N PRO A 91 4.34 18.83 -1.39
CA PRO A 91 5.44 19.78 -1.45
C PRO A 91 5.31 20.68 -2.67
N GLY A 92 5.68 21.93 -2.52
CA GLY A 92 5.59 22.86 -3.61
C GLY A 92 4.18 23.31 -3.90
N GLY A 93 3.25 22.76 -3.22
CA GLY A 93 1.90 23.22 -3.35
C GLY A 93 1.74 24.55 -2.74
N ARG A 94 2.43 24.75 -2.51
CA ARG A 94 2.33 25.79 -2.15
C ARG A 94 2.46 26.33 -2.12
#